data_82d46d8d0b4de40d3dcdb80448072378
#
_entry.id   82d46d8d0b4de40d3dcdb80448072378
#
_cell.length_a   1.000
_cell.length_b   1.000
_cell.length_c   1.000
_cell.angle_alpha   90.00
_cell.angle_beta   90.00
_cell.angle_gamma   90.00
#
_symmetry.space_group_name_H-M   'P 1'
#
loop_
_entity.id
_entity.type
_entity.pdbx_description
1 polymer ?
#
loop_
_entity_poly.entity_id
_entity_poly.type
_entity_poly.pdbx_seq_one_letter_code
_entity_poly.pdbx_strand_id
1 'polypeptide(L)'
;MIEFRNAEVSDAELVVDIYNAAFFDDYVKYGECPAYGRTKEEMEQSIIDYPKFIILNESKPVGVISCRELGTGNYEVGCLCVIPEFQGRGIGTTAMRFAITHYSDWKTFTLVTPVDKSQNVKFYTERCGFDIQSEEMDGSVKVYRFILRRI
;
A
#
# COMPACT_ATOMS: atom_id res chain seq x y z
N MET A 1 -18.08 -6.53 6.68
CA MET A 1 -17.95 -6.32 5.22
C MET A 1 -16.87 -5.28 4.94
N ILE A 2 -16.02 -5.55 3.99
CA ILE A 2 -14.94 -4.63 3.58
C ILE A 2 -15.44 -3.76 2.43
N GLU A 3 -15.27 -2.45 2.57
CA GLU A 3 -15.64 -1.48 1.55
C GLU A 3 -14.44 -0.58 1.23
N PHE A 4 -14.46 0.06 0.06
CA PHE A 4 -13.39 0.93 -0.41
C PHE A 4 -14.00 2.27 -0.81
N ARG A 5 -13.45 3.36 -0.26
CA ARG A 5 -13.92 4.70 -0.53
C ARG A 5 -12.76 5.56 -1.04
N ASN A 6 -12.99 6.31 -2.11
CA ASN A 6 -11.99 7.28 -2.58
C ASN A 6 -11.64 8.25 -1.45
N ALA A 7 -10.34 8.45 -1.22
CA ALA A 7 -9.88 9.47 -0.31
C ALA A 7 -9.98 10.84 -0.96
N GLU A 8 -10.52 11.80 -0.22
CA GLU A 8 -10.59 13.19 -0.61
C GLU A 8 -9.55 13.99 0.19
N VAL A 9 -9.24 15.20 -0.25
CA VAL A 9 -8.27 16.07 0.43
C VAL A 9 -8.67 16.27 1.91
N SER A 10 -9.96 16.37 2.19
CA SER A 10 -10.48 16.49 3.56
C SER A 10 -10.19 15.26 4.44
N ASP A 11 -9.79 14.14 3.85
CA ASP A 11 -9.41 12.93 4.58
C ASP A 11 -7.94 12.91 5.00
N ALA A 12 -7.17 13.96 4.72
CA ALA A 12 -5.72 13.96 4.94
C ALA A 12 -5.31 13.57 6.36
N GLU A 13 -5.95 14.14 7.37
CA GLU A 13 -5.62 13.80 8.77
C GLU A 13 -5.91 12.32 9.07
N LEU A 14 -7.03 11.81 8.57
CA LEU A 14 -7.38 10.40 8.74
C LEU A 14 -6.34 9.49 8.09
N VAL A 15 -5.91 9.82 6.87
CA VAL A 15 -4.91 9.03 6.16
C VAL A 15 -3.55 9.09 6.88
N VAL A 16 -3.15 10.25 7.39
CA VAL A 16 -1.94 10.38 8.22
C VAL A 16 -2.03 9.47 9.43
N ASP A 17 -3.16 9.47 10.13
CA ASP A 17 -3.34 8.64 11.33
C ASP A 17 -3.26 7.15 10.99
N ILE A 18 -3.88 6.72 9.89
CA ILE A 18 -3.81 5.32 9.44
C ILE A 18 -2.36 4.94 9.10
N TYR A 19 -1.66 5.79 8.35
CA TYR A 19 -0.26 5.54 7.98
C TYR A 19 0.64 5.47 9.21
N ASN A 20 0.48 6.39 10.14
CA ASN A 20 1.31 6.40 11.36
C ASN A 20 1.09 5.13 12.19
N ALA A 21 -0.15 4.68 12.33
CA ALA A 21 -0.46 3.45 13.06
C ALA A 21 0.12 2.23 12.34
N ALA A 22 -0.03 2.16 11.00
CA ALA A 22 0.39 1.01 10.22
C ALA A 22 1.91 0.91 10.06
N PHE A 23 2.62 2.04 9.99
CA PHE A 23 4.05 2.09 9.69
C PHE A 23 4.93 2.43 10.88
N PHE A 24 4.38 2.53 12.08
CA PHE A 24 5.16 2.86 13.28
C PHE A 24 6.31 1.86 13.48
N ASP A 25 6.04 0.56 13.38
CA ASP A 25 7.06 -0.47 13.58
C ASP A 25 8.16 -0.40 12.53
N ASP A 26 7.82 -0.08 11.28
CA ASP A 26 8.81 0.12 10.21
C ASP A 26 9.70 1.32 10.52
N TYR A 27 9.12 2.41 11.00
CA TYR A 27 9.87 3.59 11.38
C TYR A 27 10.86 3.29 12.51
N VAL A 28 10.41 2.55 13.52
CA VAL A 28 11.27 2.16 14.66
C VAL A 28 12.39 1.25 14.17
N LYS A 29 12.08 0.27 13.33
CA LYS A 29 13.05 -0.72 12.85
C LYS A 29 14.10 -0.13 11.93
N TYR A 30 13.69 0.70 10.98
CA TYR A 30 14.58 1.19 9.91
C TYR A 30 15.10 2.60 10.15
N GLY A 31 14.57 3.33 11.14
CA GLY A 31 14.94 4.71 11.42
C GLY A 31 14.41 5.71 10.40
N GLU A 32 13.83 5.24 9.31
CA GLU A 32 13.17 6.07 8.29
C GLU A 32 12.02 5.30 7.67
N CYS A 33 10.95 6.00 7.33
CA CYS A 33 9.82 5.43 6.61
C CYS A 33 9.07 6.58 5.93
N PRO A 34 9.07 6.65 4.59
CA PRO A 34 8.43 7.77 3.88
C PRO A 34 6.93 7.94 4.18
N ALA A 35 6.26 6.85 4.55
CA ALA A 35 4.84 6.89 4.88
C ALA A 35 4.55 7.38 6.30
N TYR A 36 5.56 7.43 7.18
CA TYR A 36 5.38 7.79 8.58
C TYR A 36 5.76 9.24 8.84
N GLY A 37 4.95 9.93 9.64
CA GLY A 37 5.27 11.27 10.10
C GLY A 37 5.02 12.38 9.09
N ARG A 38 4.20 12.15 8.07
CA ARG A 38 3.84 13.19 7.12
C ARG A 38 2.97 14.25 7.77
N THR A 39 3.14 15.49 7.33
CA THR A 39 2.23 16.57 7.74
C THR A 39 0.90 16.44 7.02
N LYS A 40 -0.13 17.13 7.53
CA LYS A 40 -1.43 17.21 6.88
C LYS A 40 -1.29 17.74 5.45
N GLU A 41 -0.50 18.79 5.28
CA GLU A 41 -0.28 19.44 3.98
C GLU A 41 0.42 18.52 2.99
N GLU A 42 1.43 17.78 3.44
CA GLU A 42 2.09 16.77 2.62
C GLU A 42 1.12 15.66 2.19
N MET A 43 0.25 15.23 3.11
CA MET A 43 -0.74 14.22 2.80
C MET A 43 -1.82 14.74 1.84
N GLU A 44 -2.25 15.98 2.00
CA GLU A 44 -3.19 16.60 1.06
C GLU A 44 -2.64 16.56 -0.36
N GLN A 45 -1.36 16.92 -0.52
CA GLN A 45 -0.71 16.87 -1.83
C GLN A 45 -0.59 15.44 -2.34
N SER A 46 -0.26 14.50 -1.48
CA SER A 46 -0.16 13.08 -1.84
C SER A 46 -1.50 12.52 -2.34
N ILE A 47 -2.60 12.93 -1.71
CA ILE A 47 -3.95 12.49 -2.13
C ILE A 47 -4.28 13.04 -3.52
N ILE A 48 -3.87 14.28 -3.79
CA ILE A 48 -4.06 14.91 -5.11
C ILE A 48 -3.24 14.17 -6.17
N ASP A 49 -1.97 13.88 -5.90
CA ASP A 49 -1.03 13.32 -6.86
C ASP A 49 -1.18 11.81 -7.07
N TYR A 50 -1.58 11.10 -6.01
CA TYR A 50 -1.64 9.63 -6.01
C TYR A 50 -2.99 9.16 -5.49
N PRO A 51 -3.88 8.69 -6.38
CA PRO A 51 -5.21 8.21 -5.97
C PRO A 51 -5.13 7.17 -4.86
N LYS A 52 -5.98 7.32 -3.85
CA LYS A 52 -6.00 6.45 -2.69
C LYS A 52 -7.43 6.01 -2.39
N PHE A 53 -7.55 4.77 -1.91
CA PHE A 53 -8.81 4.28 -1.36
C PHE A 53 -8.63 4.00 0.12
N ILE A 54 -9.54 4.51 0.92
CA ILE A 54 -9.61 4.18 2.34
C ILE A 54 -10.36 2.85 2.46
N ILE A 55 -9.77 1.91 3.18
CA ILE A 55 -10.35 0.60 3.42
C ILE A 55 -11.21 0.68 4.67
N LEU A 56 -12.48 0.30 4.53
CA LEU A 56 -13.44 0.31 5.63
C LEU A 56 -13.82 -1.11 6.01
N ASN A 57 -13.77 -1.42 7.31
CA ASN A 57 -14.28 -2.68 7.85
C ASN A 57 -15.44 -2.36 8.79
N GLU A 58 -16.65 -2.80 8.43
CA GLU A 58 -17.87 -2.44 9.18
C GLU A 58 -17.95 -0.93 9.41
N SER A 59 -17.71 -0.16 8.34
CA SER A 59 -17.72 1.31 8.32
C SER A 59 -16.57 1.98 9.09
N LYS A 60 -15.63 1.20 9.65
CA LYS A 60 -14.47 1.75 10.36
C LYS A 60 -13.26 1.82 9.42
N PRO A 61 -12.60 2.98 9.30
CA PRO A 61 -11.38 3.08 8.51
C PRO A 61 -10.25 2.26 9.14
N VAL A 62 -9.71 1.30 8.38
CA VAL A 62 -8.70 0.37 8.91
C VAL A 62 -7.44 0.26 8.06
N GLY A 63 -7.43 0.91 6.90
CA GLY A 63 -6.27 0.85 6.02
C GLY A 63 -6.41 1.74 4.81
N VAL A 64 -5.41 1.69 3.94
CA VAL A 64 -5.37 2.45 2.69
C VAL A 64 -4.70 1.60 1.63
N ILE A 65 -5.22 1.66 0.40
CA ILE A 65 -4.51 1.17 -0.79
C ILE A 65 -4.38 2.32 -1.78
N SER A 66 -3.16 2.54 -2.28
CA SER A 66 -2.85 3.60 -3.22
C SER A 66 -2.11 3.01 -4.41
N CYS A 67 -2.65 3.22 -5.62
CA CYS A 67 -2.04 2.77 -6.86
C CYS A 67 -1.91 3.95 -7.81
N ARG A 68 -0.82 3.98 -8.59
CA ARG A 68 -0.67 4.99 -9.65
C ARG A 68 -0.33 4.31 -10.97
N GLU A 69 -0.80 4.87 -12.06
CA GLU A 69 -0.45 4.38 -13.39
C GLU A 69 0.92 4.92 -13.80
N LEU A 70 1.81 4.02 -14.20
CA LEU A 70 3.16 4.37 -14.68
C LEU A 70 3.22 4.46 -16.20
N GLY A 71 2.25 3.89 -16.88
CA GLY A 71 2.12 3.84 -18.32
C GLY A 71 0.94 2.95 -18.63
N THR A 72 0.47 2.88 -19.86
CA THR A 72 -0.77 2.19 -20.20
C THR A 72 -0.84 0.76 -19.61
N GLY A 73 -1.70 0.59 -18.62
CA GLY A 73 -1.92 -0.70 -17.97
C GLY A 73 -0.87 -1.12 -16.95
N ASN A 74 0.16 -0.31 -16.71
CA ASN A 74 1.22 -0.61 -15.74
C ASN A 74 1.00 0.25 -14.49
N TYR A 75 0.76 -0.40 -13.36
CA TYR A 75 0.42 0.26 -12.10
C TYR A 75 1.47 -0.04 -11.03
N GLU A 76 1.71 0.92 -10.17
CA GLU A 76 2.51 0.73 -8.97
C GLU A 76 1.60 0.81 -7.75
N VAL A 77 1.70 -0.17 -6.85
CA VAL A 77 1.07 -0.08 -5.54
C VAL A 77 2.02 0.72 -4.65
N GLY A 78 1.73 1.99 -4.49
CA GLY A 78 2.58 2.88 -3.69
C GLY A 78 2.41 2.66 -2.20
N CYS A 79 1.23 2.22 -1.78
CA CYS A 79 0.95 1.90 -0.39
C CYS A 79 -0.18 0.87 -0.32
N LEU A 80 0.02 -0.14 0.51
CA LEU A 80 -1.05 -1.02 0.99
C LEU A 80 -0.78 -1.22 2.47
N CYS A 81 -1.64 -0.71 3.31
CA CYS A 81 -1.47 -0.82 4.75
C CYS A 81 -2.78 -1.08 5.47
N VAL A 82 -2.67 -1.79 6.59
CA VAL A 82 -3.79 -2.09 7.50
C VAL A 82 -3.28 -1.81 8.90
N ILE A 83 -4.09 -1.13 9.73
CA ILE A 83 -3.70 -0.84 11.10
C ILE A 83 -3.52 -2.14 11.89
N PRO A 84 -2.62 -2.16 12.91
CA PRO A 84 -2.25 -3.42 13.59
C PRO A 84 -3.42 -4.24 14.11
N GLU A 85 -4.45 -3.62 14.68
CA GLU A 85 -5.60 -4.32 15.26
C GLU A 85 -6.38 -5.15 14.24
N PHE A 86 -6.26 -4.83 12.95
CA PHE A 86 -7.00 -5.48 11.87
C PHE A 86 -6.13 -6.31 10.94
N GLN A 87 -4.85 -6.45 11.24
CA GLN A 87 -3.94 -7.31 10.46
C GLN A 87 -4.27 -8.79 10.71
N GLY A 88 -3.92 -9.64 9.74
CA GLY A 88 -4.13 -11.08 9.85
C GLY A 88 -5.57 -11.52 9.62
N ARG A 89 -6.41 -10.67 9.05
CA ARG A 89 -7.83 -10.97 8.78
C ARG A 89 -8.18 -11.05 7.29
N GLY A 90 -7.17 -11.07 6.42
CA GLY A 90 -7.38 -11.15 4.96
C GLY A 90 -7.73 -9.83 4.30
N ILE A 91 -7.66 -8.70 5.00
CA ILE A 91 -8.00 -7.38 4.45
C ILE A 91 -7.04 -6.99 3.32
N GLY A 92 -5.74 -7.25 3.49
CA GLY A 92 -4.75 -6.96 2.46
C GLY A 92 -5.01 -7.73 1.16
N THR A 93 -5.38 -9.01 1.27
CA THR A 93 -5.73 -9.83 0.10
C THR A 93 -6.97 -9.25 -0.60
N THR A 94 -7.98 -8.86 0.16
CA THR A 94 -9.20 -8.25 -0.38
C THR A 94 -8.88 -6.94 -1.08
N ALA A 95 -7.97 -6.13 -0.51
CA ALA A 95 -7.55 -4.87 -1.11
C ALA A 95 -6.84 -5.07 -2.44
N MET A 96 -5.95 -6.05 -2.55
CA MET A 96 -5.28 -6.36 -3.82
C MET A 96 -6.29 -6.83 -4.88
N ARG A 97 -7.25 -7.65 -4.49
CA ARG A 97 -8.32 -8.08 -5.41
C ARG A 97 -9.15 -6.91 -5.88
N PHE A 98 -9.44 -5.98 -4.98
CA PHE A 98 -10.15 -4.74 -5.34
C PHE A 98 -9.37 -3.97 -6.41
N ALA A 99 -8.07 -3.76 -6.23
CA ALA A 99 -7.25 -3.02 -7.18
C ALA A 99 -7.22 -3.71 -8.56
N ILE A 100 -7.03 -5.03 -8.57
CA ILE A 100 -6.99 -5.81 -9.80
C ILE A 100 -8.32 -5.72 -10.57
N THR A 101 -9.42 -5.67 -9.86
CA THR A 101 -10.75 -5.55 -10.47
C THR A 101 -11.04 -4.11 -10.91
N HIS A 102 -10.66 -3.14 -10.07
CA HIS A 102 -10.93 -1.72 -10.32
C HIS A 102 -10.17 -1.20 -11.54
N TYR A 103 -8.89 -1.54 -11.67
CA TYR A 103 -8.06 -1.15 -12.81
C TYR A 103 -8.15 -2.21 -13.90
N SER A 104 -9.28 -2.26 -14.58
CA SER A 104 -9.62 -3.34 -15.51
C SER A 104 -8.68 -3.49 -16.70
N ASP A 105 -7.91 -2.45 -17.04
CA ASP A 105 -6.93 -2.45 -18.12
C ASP A 105 -5.53 -2.88 -17.69
N TRP A 106 -5.37 -3.37 -16.47
CA TRP A 106 -4.04 -3.65 -15.91
C TRP A 106 -3.30 -4.74 -16.70
N LYS A 107 -2.01 -4.52 -16.85
CA LYS A 107 -1.06 -5.48 -17.42
C LYS A 107 -0.06 -5.92 -16.37
N THR A 108 0.41 -4.99 -15.56
CA THR A 108 1.33 -5.26 -14.45
C THR A 108 0.97 -4.44 -13.22
N PHE A 109 1.26 -5.03 -12.06
CA PHE A 109 1.36 -4.29 -10.79
C PHE A 109 2.77 -4.50 -10.24
N THR A 110 3.40 -3.43 -9.77
CA THR A 110 4.70 -3.49 -9.11
C THR A 110 4.61 -2.83 -7.73
N LEU A 111 5.48 -3.25 -6.84
CA LEU A 111 5.62 -2.63 -5.53
C LEU A 111 6.99 -2.96 -4.94
N VAL A 112 7.38 -2.25 -3.87
CA VAL A 112 8.61 -2.55 -3.14
C VAL A 112 8.29 -2.80 -1.67
N THR A 113 9.09 -3.67 -1.04
CA THR A 113 9.03 -3.90 0.41
C THR A 113 10.43 -4.25 0.93
N PRO A 114 10.77 -3.89 2.18
CA PRO A 114 12.07 -4.26 2.75
C PRO A 114 12.33 -5.76 2.65
N VAL A 115 13.58 -6.14 2.27
CA VAL A 115 13.94 -7.54 2.04
C VAL A 115 13.79 -8.41 3.29
N ASP A 116 13.97 -7.83 4.47
CA ASP A 116 13.89 -8.56 5.74
C ASP A 116 12.51 -8.50 6.39
N LYS A 117 11.54 -7.87 5.74
CA LYS A 117 10.15 -7.87 6.20
C LYS A 117 9.47 -9.14 5.70
N SER A 118 9.84 -10.28 6.28
CA SER A 118 9.49 -11.60 5.79
C SER A 118 7.99 -11.85 5.67
N GLN A 119 7.18 -11.29 6.57
CA GLN A 119 5.71 -11.43 6.49
C GLN A 119 5.16 -10.79 5.22
N ASN A 120 5.67 -9.62 4.83
CA ASN A 120 5.27 -8.95 3.60
C ASN A 120 5.75 -9.71 2.36
N VAL A 121 6.98 -10.20 2.39
CA VAL A 121 7.53 -11.00 1.29
C VAL A 121 6.64 -12.22 1.05
N LYS A 122 6.28 -12.95 2.10
CA LYS A 122 5.39 -14.10 2.01
C LYS A 122 3.99 -13.71 1.52
N PHE A 123 3.46 -12.60 2.03
CA PHE A 123 2.13 -12.13 1.63
C PHE A 123 2.09 -11.87 0.12
N TYR A 124 3.04 -11.11 -0.41
CA TYR A 124 3.01 -10.76 -1.83
C TYR A 124 3.33 -11.96 -2.73
N THR A 125 4.26 -12.82 -2.35
CA THR A 125 4.64 -13.98 -3.18
C THR A 125 3.65 -15.13 -3.07
N GLU A 126 3.22 -15.49 -1.87
CA GLU A 126 2.41 -16.69 -1.65
C GLU A 126 0.91 -16.42 -1.75
N ARG A 127 0.44 -15.25 -1.29
CA ARG A 127 -1.00 -14.95 -1.27
C ARG A 127 -1.45 -14.12 -2.45
N CYS A 128 -0.60 -13.25 -2.97
CA CYS A 128 -0.96 -12.35 -4.07
C CYS A 128 -0.40 -12.76 -5.42
N GLY A 129 0.53 -13.71 -5.45
CA GLY A 129 1.07 -14.23 -6.71
C GLY A 129 2.13 -13.36 -7.37
N PHE A 130 2.73 -12.42 -6.65
CA PHE A 130 3.82 -11.60 -7.18
C PHE A 130 5.12 -12.39 -7.24
N ASP A 131 5.96 -12.06 -8.21
CA ASP A 131 7.33 -12.55 -8.32
C ASP A 131 8.30 -11.47 -7.88
N ILE A 132 9.44 -11.87 -7.31
CA ILE A 132 10.53 -10.95 -7.02
C ILE A 132 11.24 -10.63 -8.32
N GLN A 133 11.28 -9.34 -8.70
CA GLN A 133 11.91 -8.90 -9.93
C GLN A 133 13.36 -8.47 -9.74
N SER A 134 13.65 -7.75 -8.66
CA SER A 134 14.98 -7.22 -8.38
C SER A 134 15.15 -6.81 -6.93
N GLU A 135 16.40 -6.54 -6.55
CA GLU A 135 16.71 -5.87 -5.28
C GLU A 135 17.12 -4.44 -5.58
N GLU A 136 16.70 -3.49 -4.76
CA GLU A 136 16.97 -2.07 -4.93
C GLU A 136 17.23 -1.43 -3.58
N MET A 137 17.72 -0.19 -3.60
CA MET A 137 17.82 0.61 -2.39
C MET A 137 16.70 1.66 -2.40
N ASP A 138 16.00 1.79 -1.28
CA ASP A 138 15.04 2.85 -1.03
C ASP A 138 15.57 3.63 0.18
N GLY A 139 16.24 4.77 -0.12
CA GLY A 139 17.03 5.45 0.91
C GLY A 139 18.15 4.53 1.40
N SER A 140 18.20 4.28 2.71
CA SER A 140 19.16 3.37 3.33
C SER A 140 18.62 1.95 3.49
N VAL A 141 17.40 1.69 3.05
CA VAL A 141 16.73 0.39 3.24
C VAL A 141 16.80 -0.43 1.95
N LYS A 142 17.28 -1.67 2.06
CA LYS A 142 17.28 -2.59 0.94
C LYS A 142 15.89 -3.18 0.76
N VAL A 143 15.36 -3.11 -0.47
CA VAL A 143 14.01 -3.58 -0.78
C VAL A 143 14.04 -4.59 -1.92
N TYR A 144 13.01 -5.45 -1.96
CA TYR A 144 12.68 -6.20 -3.17
C TYR A 144 11.68 -5.41 -3.96
N ARG A 145 11.83 -5.43 -5.30
CA ARG A 145 10.78 -5.03 -6.22
C ARG A 145 10.02 -6.26 -6.65
N PHE A 146 8.71 -6.23 -6.48
CA PHE A 146 7.82 -7.31 -6.86
C PHE A 146 7.04 -6.93 -8.10
N ILE A 147 6.69 -7.93 -8.92
CA ILE A 147 5.88 -7.73 -10.10
C ILE A 147 4.80 -8.82 -10.21
N LEU A 148 3.59 -8.40 -10.55
CA LEU A 148 2.49 -9.28 -10.91
C LEU A 148 2.15 -8.98 -12.37
N ARG A 149 2.18 -10.01 -13.21
CA ARG A 149 1.87 -9.88 -14.64
C ARG A 149 0.54 -10.55 -14.92
N ARG A 150 -0.27 -9.88 -15.73
CA ARG A 150 -1.54 -10.45 -16.18
C ARG A 150 -1.27 -11.52 -17.23
N ILE A 151 -1.90 -12.65 -17.05
CA ILE A 151 -1.78 -13.79 -17.98
C ILE A 151 -2.65 -13.56 -19.20
#